data_c1a312b5b5b24cb2bf04668432fc060a
#
_entry.id   c1a312b5b5b24cb2bf04668432fc060a
#
_cell.length_a   1.000
_cell.length_b   1.000
_cell.length_c   1.000
_cell.angle_alpha   90.00
_cell.angle_beta   90.00
_cell.angle_gamma   90.00
#
_symmetry.space_group_name_H-M   'P 1'
#
loop_
_entity.id
_entity.type
_entity.pdbx_description
1 polymer ?
#
loop_
_entity_poly.entity_id
_entity_poly.type
_entity_poly.pdbx_seq_one_letter_code
_entity_poly.pdbx_strand_id
1 'polypeptide(L)'
;MTSIDKISNKQIMLIFIPIVLQQCIMNVLNIIDNFMAGRFGDVFISGITIVNRAFTIPNSMFMGLIAACAVFISQYHGKEDKENIIKVFKISIDVSIIMLLPFIIIGIFFPDFIVSLFTKDLRVIEFGAIYMRLVALSLLPYMLSQCIANSLRSIGQVRTSLIINFVVVFAKISLNYVFLYFPFNLGIVGAGLSLILSRLIELCLYLFLMKSSSSLFAIKPLLKAKYDFQMVKKIMAKMLPLGLNELLYGIILSLLYVQYGSYNSETLAGYSIALTYYELFRVLFGSIGMTMNIFVLPSLGRKEFDNAKLRANKCFRFGIMVSLILAIVMYISSYSITSIYSGTAASLETGTRILRIIALMFPFTTLHSLFYFIFRSGGDNFSILIVDSLFMLCITVPIQYLCIHVFKMNIYTTLVTVESMYLVKCYIAIIRIKKGVWLKNLTG
;
A
#
# COMPACT_ATOMS: atom_id res chain seq x y z
N MET A 1 24.00 0.45 32.15
CA MET A 1 22.82 -0.43 31.91
C MET A 1 21.64 0.48 31.61
N THR A 2 21.37 0.75 30.34
CA THR A 2 20.24 1.57 29.90
C THR A 2 18.94 0.82 30.19
N SER A 3 18.02 1.48 30.90
CA SER A 3 16.69 0.94 31.23
C SER A 3 16.04 0.40 29.96
N ILE A 4 15.67 -0.90 29.98
CA ILE A 4 14.94 -1.56 28.91
C ILE A 4 13.55 -0.93 28.85
N ASP A 5 13.37 -0.02 27.92
CA ASP A 5 12.11 0.73 27.74
C ASP A 5 11.06 -0.22 27.15
N LYS A 6 10.26 -0.81 28.04
CA LYS A 6 9.18 -1.75 27.67
C LYS A 6 8.01 -0.97 27.07
N ILE A 7 7.87 -1.00 25.73
CA ILE A 7 6.68 -0.46 25.08
C ILE A 7 5.41 -1.13 25.64
N SER A 8 4.39 -0.34 25.99
CA SER A 8 3.10 -0.86 26.44
C SER A 8 2.18 -1.17 25.27
N ASN A 9 1.20 -2.10 25.44
CA ASN A 9 0.19 -2.33 24.41
C ASN A 9 -0.64 -1.08 24.11
N LYS A 10 -0.85 -0.21 25.12
CA LYS A 10 -1.53 1.09 24.97
C LYS A 10 -0.78 2.00 24.00
N GLN A 11 0.57 2.06 24.08
CA GLN A 11 1.38 2.85 23.15
C GLN A 11 1.31 2.29 21.72
N ILE A 12 1.30 0.96 21.55
CA ILE A 12 1.11 0.33 20.24
C ILE A 12 -0.26 0.71 19.67
N MET A 13 -1.34 0.60 20.45
CA MET A 13 -2.69 0.95 20.02
C MET A 13 -2.83 2.44 19.66
N LEU A 14 -2.18 3.34 20.38
CA LEU A 14 -2.22 4.79 20.11
C LEU A 14 -1.61 5.17 18.75
N ILE A 15 -0.72 4.34 18.20
CA ILE A 15 -0.15 4.52 16.86
C ILE A 15 -0.91 3.68 15.83
N PHE A 16 -1.26 2.45 16.18
CA PHE A 16 -1.93 1.51 15.30
C PHE A 16 -3.31 1.98 14.84
N ILE A 17 -4.16 2.43 15.80
CA ILE A 17 -5.53 2.85 15.48
C ILE A 17 -5.57 4.01 14.46
N PRO A 18 -4.81 5.12 14.62
CA PRO A 18 -4.78 6.17 13.62
C PRO A 18 -4.34 5.69 12.22
N ILE A 19 -3.38 4.77 12.14
CA ILE A 19 -2.92 4.22 10.85
C ILE A 19 -4.03 3.37 10.21
N VAL A 20 -4.69 2.51 10.99
CA VAL A 20 -5.82 1.71 10.49
C VAL A 20 -6.95 2.61 10.00
N LEU A 21 -7.36 3.59 10.79
CA LEU A 21 -8.41 4.53 10.40
C LEU A 21 -8.06 5.26 9.11
N GLN A 22 -6.81 5.72 8.96
CA GLN A 22 -6.34 6.35 7.74
C GLN A 22 -6.48 5.43 6.52
N GLN A 23 -6.08 4.18 6.63
CA GLN A 23 -6.18 3.21 5.55
C GLN A 23 -7.63 2.83 5.24
N CYS A 24 -8.47 2.66 6.25
CA CYS A 24 -9.90 2.41 6.07
C CYS A 24 -10.59 3.56 5.34
N ILE A 25 -10.32 4.81 5.74
CA ILE A 25 -10.87 6.02 5.12
C ILE A 25 -10.50 6.06 3.62
N MET A 26 -9.24 5.75 3.28
CA MET A 26 -8.79 5.73 1.89
C MET A 26 -9.47 4.63 1.06
N ASN A 27 -9.72 3.45 1.64
CA ASN A 27 -10.45 2.38 0.95
C ASN A 27 -11.93 2.73 0.75
N VAL A 28 -12.58 3.31 1.76
CA VAL A 28 -13.97 3.79 1.65
C VAL A 28 -14.07 4.87 0.56
N LEU A 29 -13.09 5.78 0.46
CA LEU A 29 -13.06 6.78 -0.60
C LEU A 29 -13.00 6.14 -1.99
N ASN A 30 -12.16 5.12 -2.20
CA ASN A 30 -12.10 4.41 -3.47
C ASN A 30 -13.43 3.74 -3.85
N ILE A 31 -14.16 3.20 -2.87
CA ILE A 31 -15.49 2.62 -3.08
C ILE A 31 -16.48 3.71 -3.49
N ILE A 32 -16.48 4.85 -2.80
CA ILE A 32 -17.36 6.00 -3.11
C ILE A 32 -17.04 6.53 -4.50
N ASP A 33 -15.77 6.69 -4.87
CA ASP A 33 -15.36 7.16 -6.20
C ASP A 33 -15.89 6.25 -7.29
N ASN A 34 -15.73 4.93 -7.14
CA ASN A 34 -16.24 3.94 -8.10
C ASN A 34 -17.78 3.95 -8.20
N PHE A 35 -18.47 4.09 -7.06
CA PHE A 35 -19.93 4.18 -7.02
C PHE A 35 -20.42 5.45 -7.72
N MET A 36 -19.79 6.59 -7.47
CA MET A 36 -20.14 7.86 -8.10
C MET A 36 -19.88 7.83 -9.60
N ALA A 37 -18.75 7.25 -10.03
CA ALA A 37 -18.39 7.07 -11.44
C ALA A 37 -19.34 6.11 -12.16
N GLY A 38 -19.86 5.10 -11.44
CA GLY A 38 -20.73 4.05 -11.99
C GLY A 38 -22.03 4.54 -12.63
N ARG A 39 -22.52 5.70 -12.22
CA ARG A 39 -23.74 6.30 -12.76
C ARG A 39 -23.60 6.85 -14.19
N PHE A 40 -22.36 7.02 -14.68
CA PHE A 40 -22.08 7.57 -16.01
C PHE A 40 -21.91 6.49 -17.10
N GLY A 41 -22.09 5.23 -16.74
CA GLY A 41 -22.07 4.09 -17.67
C GLY A 41 -20.71 3.42 -17.83
N ASP A 42 -20.72 2.30 -18.56
CA ASP A 42 -19.59 1.36 -18.63
C ASP A 42 -18.34 1.95 -19.31
N VAL A 43 -18.51 2.77 -20.33
CA VAL A 43 -17.41 3.44 -21.05
C VAL A 43 -16.62 4.34 -20.10
N PHE A 44 -17.34 5.07 -19.23
CA PHE A 44 -16.75 5.96 -18.25
C PHE A 44 -15.94 5.18 -17.18
N ILE A 45 -16.53 4.13 -16.62
CA ILE A 45 -15.87 3.26 -15.63
C ILE A 45 -14.64 2.60 -16.25
N SER A 46 -14.76 2.12 -17.49
CA SER A 46 -13.67 1.46 -18.21
C SER A 46 -12.49 2.42 -18.42
N GLY A 47 -12.77 3.67 -18.84
CA GLY A 47 -11.73 4.70 -18.99
C GLY A 47 -10.98 4.99 -17.68
N ILE A 48 -11.70 5.20 -16.57
CA ILE A 48 -11.11 5.42 -15.25
C ILE A 48 -10.29 4.19 -14.82
N THR A 49 -10.80 2.99 -15.01
CA THR A 49 -10.14 1.75 -14.60
C THR A 49 -8.83 1.54 -15.34
N ILE A 50 -8.81 1.77 -16.66
CA ILE A 50 -7.62 1.65 -17.50
C ILE A 50 -6.54 2.65 -17.03
N VAL A 51 -6.92 3.91 -16.83
CA VAL A 51 -5.99 4.95 -16.35
C VAL A 51 -5.42 4.61 -14.99
N ASN A 52 -6.23 4.12 -14.05
CA ASN A 52 -5.76 3.68 -12.74
C ASN A 52 -4.80 2.48 -12.85
N ARG A 53 -5.02 1.56 -13.80
CA ARG A 53 -4.10 0.44 -14.08
C ARG A 53 -2.77 0.93 -14.67
N ALA A 54 -2.80 1.84 -15.63
CA ALA A 54 -1.59 2.44 -16.20
C ALA A 54 -0.77 3.17 -15.12
N PHE A 55 -1.44 3.82 -14.17
CA PHE A 55 -0.82 4.53 -13.08
C PHE A 55 -0.19 3.61 -12.01
N THR A 56 -0.58 2.36 -11.93
CA THR A 56 -0.03 1.41 -10.94
C THR A 56 1.49 1.26 -11.07
N ILE A 57 2.04 1.27 -12.29
CA ILE A 57 3.49 1.09 -12.53
C ILE A 57 4.32 2.21 -11.89
N PRO A 58 4.14 3.50 -12.27
CA PRO A 58 4.91 4.59 -11.67
C PRO A 58 4.65 4.71 -10.15
N ASN A 59 3.43 4.44 -9.71
CA ASN A 59 3.09 4.49 -8.29
C ASN A 59 3.83 3.42 -7.47
N SER A 60 3.98 2.19 -7.97
CA SER A 60 4.73 1.14 -7.28
C SER A 60 6.19 1.51 -7.07
N MET A 61 6.84 2.07 -8.10
CA MET A 61 8.22 2.56 -7.99
C MET A 61 8.34 3.72 -7.01
N PHE A 62 7.41 4.66 -7.05
CA PHE A 62 7.34 5.77 -6.12
C PHE A 62 7.14 5.28 -4.67
N MET A 63 6.25 4.31 -4.44
CA MET A 63 6.05 3.71 -3.12
C MET A 63 7.31 3.02 -2.61
N GLY A 64 8.09 2.37 -3.46
CA GLY A 64 9.41 1.83 -3.12
C GLY A 64 10.39 2.91 -2.64
N LEU A 65 10.42 4.06 -3.31
CA LEU A 65 11.27 5.21 -2.94
C LEU A 65 10.90 5.77 -1.57
N ILE A 66 9.64 6.15 -1.37
CA ILE A 66 9.21 6.73 -0.09
C ILE A 66 9.35 5.72 1.06
N ALA A 67 9.20 4.43 0.76
CA ALA A 67 9.42 3.35 1.69
C ALA A 67 10.89 3.24 2.13
N ALA A 68 11.82 3.35 1.19
CA ALA A 68 13.26 3.38 1.48
C ALA A 68 13.63 4.62 2.31
N CYS A 69 13.18 5.82 1.87
CA CYS A 69 13.42 7.07 2.60
C CYS A 69 12.87 7.02 4.03
N ALA A 70 11.69 6.42 4.24
CA ALA A 70 11.10 6.25 5.57
C ALA A 70 12.00 5.51 6.55
N VAL A 71 12.69 4.46 6.07
CA VAL A 71 13.64 3.69 6.90
C VAL A 71 14.81 4.57 7.36
N PHE A 72 15.42 5.33 6.43
CA PHE A 72 16.52 6.24 6.77
C PHE A 72 16.07 7.36 7.70
N ILE A 73 14.94 8.04 7.40
CA ILE A 73 14.37 9.11 8.25
C ILE A 73 14.15 8.59 9.67
N SER A 74 13.54 7.42 9.83
CA SER A 74 13.23 6.88 11.15
C SER A 74 14.48 6.42 11.90
N GLN A 75 15.50 5.89 11.23
CA GLN A 75 16.78 5.55 11.87
C GLN A 75 17.57 6.81 12.28
N TYR A 76 17.61 7.87 11.42
CA TYR A 76 18.20 9.16 11.79
C TYR A 76 17.41 9.83 12.91
N HIS A 77 16.08 9.69 12.92
CA HIS A 77 15.26 10.20 14.03
C HIS A 77 15.63 9.52 15.36
N GLY A 78 15.92 8.22 15.33
CA GLY A 78 16.46 7.53 16.50
C GLY A 78 17.77 8.10 17.04
N LYS A 79 18.65 8.62 16.16
CA LYS A 79 19.91 9.29 16.50
C LYS A 79 19.76 10.77 16.83
N GLU A 80 18.57 11.33 16.70
CA GLU A 80 18.29 12.78 16.81
C GLU A 80 19.03 13.63 15.77
N ASP A 81 19.45 13.02 14.65
CA ASP A 81 20.20 13.65 13.56
C ASP A 81 19.25 14.38 12.59
N LYS A 82 18.86 15.58 13.00
CA LYS A 82 17.92 16.44 12.25
C LYS A 82 18.44 16.82 10.87
N GLU A 83 19.74 17.01 10.73
CA GLU A 83 20.35 17.43 9.46
C GLU A 83 20.17 16.35 8.39
N ASN A 84 20.54 15.10 8.71
CA ASN A 84 20.40 14.01 7.76
C ASN A 84 18.93 13.61 7.52
N ILE A 85 18.01 13.81 8.48
CA ILE A 85 16.57 13.68 8.24
C ILE A 85 16.12 14.61 7.11
N ILE A 86 16.52 15.90 7.18
CA ILE A 86 16.14 16.89 6.17
C ILE A 86 16.77 16.57 4.81
N LYS A 87 18.02 16.08 4.77
CA LYS A 87 18.68 15.64 3.52
C LYS A 87 17.93 14.48 2.88
N VAL A 88 17.56 13.44 3.63
CA VAL A 88 16.79 12.29 3.11
C VAL A 88 15.41 12.74 2.65
N PHE A 89 14.75 13.64 3.39
CA PHE A 89 13.47 14.19 2.98
C PHE A 89 13.59 14.96 1.66
N LYS A 90 14.62 15.78 1.48
CA LYS A 90 14.89 16.45 0.22
C LYS A 90 15.15 15.47 -0.92
N ILE A 91 15.96 14.43 -0.70
CA ILE A 91 16.19 13.35 -1.67
C ILE A 91 14.87 12.70 -2.08
N SER A 92 13.97 12.44 -1.11
CA SER A 92 12.66 11.86 -1.44
C SER A 92 11.84 12.71 -2.39
N ILE A 93 11.90 14.03 -2.26
CA ILE A 93 11.22 14.99 -3.15
C ILE A 93 11.91 15.05 -4.51
N ASP A 94 13.21 15.32 -4.54
CA ASP A 94 13.96 15.57 -5.78
C ASP A 94 13.97 14.32 -6.69
N VAL A 95 14.23 13.14 -6.10
CA VAL A 95 14.20 11.86 -6.84
C VAL A 95 12.78 11.51 -7.30
N SER A 96 11.75 11.79 -6.50
CA SER A 96 10.36 11.57 -6.92
C SER A 96 9.98 12.41 -8.12
N ILE A 97 10.39 13.69 -8.16
CA ILE A 97 10.16 14.58 -9.31
C ILE A 97 10.82 13.99 -10.55
N ILE A 98 12.11 13.65 -10.48
CA ILE A 98 12.87 13.09 -11.61
C ILE A 98 12.23 11.79 -12.12
N MET A 99 11.79 10.93 -11.20
CA MET A 99 11.23 9.61 -11.52
C MET A 99 9.83 9.70 -12.13
N LEU A 100 8.97 10.59 -11.63
CA LEU A 100 7.59 10.71 -12.09
C LEU A 100 7.41 11.69 -13.24
N LEU A 101 8.33 12.61 -13.46
CA LEU A 101 8.26 13.60 -14.54
C LEU A 101 8.05 12.98 -15.93
N PRO A 102 8.74 11.90 -16.33
CA PRO A 102 8.48 11.24 -17.62
C PRO A 102 7.03 10.76 -17.74
N PHE A 103 6.47 10.17 -16.69
CA PHE A 103 5.09 9.67 -16.67
C PHE A 103 4.07 10.82 -16.73
N ILE A 104 4.38 11.95 -16.10
CA ILE A 104 3.55 13.16 -16.19
C ILE A 104 3.56 13.68 -17.63
N ILE A 105 4.72 13.81 -18.24
CA ILE A 105 4.88 14.29 -19.63
C ILE A 105 4.13 13.35 -20.59
N ILE A 106 4.38 12.04 -20.51
CA ILE A 106 3.74 11.06 -21.38
C ILE A 106 2.21 11.06 -21.17
N GLY A 107 1.74 11.15 -19.92
CA GLY A 107 0.30 11.18 -19.61
C GLY A 107 -0.42 12.45 -20.09
N ILE A 108 0.29 13.59 -20.21
CA ILE A 108 -0.28 14.85 -20.72
C ILE A 108 -0.26 14.87 -22.26
N PHE A 109 0.88 14.53 -22.88
CA PHE A 109 1.08 14.72 -24.32
C PHE A 109 0.69 13.49 -25.17
N PHE A 110 0.75 12.28 -24.60
CA PHE A 110 0.46 11.01 -25.30
C PHE A 110 -0.58 10.13 -24.56
N PRO A 111 -1.68 10.69 -24.05
CA PRO A 111 -2.65 9.92 -23.25
C PRO A 111 -3.36 8.86 -24.08
N ASP A 112 -3.71 9.19 -25.34
CA ASP A 112 -4.38 8.27 -26.27
C ASP A 112 -3.55 7.01 -26.50
N PHE A 113 -2.23 7.17 -26.68
CA PHE A 113 -1.30 6.05 -26.82
C PHE A 113 -1.32 5.15 -25.58
N ILE A 114 -1.25 5.72 -24.36
CA ILE A 114 -1.25 4.91 -23.13
C ILE A 114 -2.56 4.14 -23.02
N VAL A 115 -3.71 4.77 -23.22
CA VAL A 115 -5.02 4.12 -23.09
C VAL A 115 -5.20 3.06 -24.16
N SER A 116 -4.74 3.30 -25.41
CA SER A 116 -4.83 2.34 -26.51
C SER A 116 -4.04 1.04 -26.31
N LEU A 117 -3.05 1.04 -25.39
CA LEU A 117 -2.34 -0.19 -24.99
C LEU A 117 -3.25 -1.19 -24.24
N PHE A 118 -4.37 -0.72 -23.68
CA PHE A 118 -5.27 -1.53 -22.87
C PHE A 118 -6.60 -1.85 -23.55
N THR A 119 -7.02 -1.06 -24.55
CA THR A 119 -8.30 -1.24 -25.24
C THR A 119 -8.24 -0.77 -26.70
N LYS A 120 -9.11 -1.32 -27.54
CA LYS A 120 -9.34 -0.88 -28.93
C LYS A 120 -10.63 -0.09 -29.10
N ASP A 121 -11.46 0.04 -28.07
CA ASP A 121 -12.70 0.81 -28.13
C ASP A 121 -12.38 2.31 -28.15
N LEU A 122 -12.67 2.96 -29.28
CA LEU A 122 -12.36 4.38 -29.53
C LEU A 122 -13.03 5.30 -28.49
N ARG A 123 -14.24 4.97 -28.05
CA ARG A 123 -14.97 5.76 -27.04
C ARG A 123 -14.26 5.69 -25.69
N VAL A 124 -13.80 4.48 -25.30
CA VAL A 124 -13.04 4.29 -24.06
C VAL A 124 -11.68 5.00 -24.13
N ILE A 125 -11.03 5.01 -25.32
CA ILE A 125 -9.77 5.73 -25.54
C ILE A 125 -9.98 7.22 -25.36
N GLU A 126 -11.01 7.81 -26.00
CA GLU A 126 -11.31 9.24 -25.90
C GLU A 126 -11.56 9.68 -24.45
N PHE A 127 -12.47 9.02 -23.75
CA PHE A 127 -12.77 9.31 -22.34
C PHE A 127 -11.58 9.05 -21.42
N GLY A 128 -10.88 7.95 -21.63
CA GLY A 128 -9.70 7.59 -20.86
C GLY A 128 -8.55 8.59 -21.06
N ALA A 129 -8.35 9.09 -22.27
CA ALA A 129 -7.31 10.09 -22.56
C ALA A 129 -7.56 11.44 -21.86
N ILE A 130 -8.83 11.89 -21.83
CA ILE A 130 -9.20 13.09 -21.07
C ILE A 130 -8.87 12.92 -19.58
N TYR A 131 -9.30 11.78 -19.02
CA TYR A 131 -9.05 11.48 -17.60
C TYR A 131 -7.56 11.31 -17.31
N MET A 132 -6.79 10.67 -18.21
CA MET A 132 -5.35 10.47 -18.07
C MET A 132 -4.57 11.79 -17.98
N ARG A 133 -4.92 12.80 -18.79
CA ARG A 133 -4.31 14.14 -18.69
C ARG A 133 -4.52 14.77 -17.31
N LEU A 134 -5.74 14.66 -16.78
CA LEU A 134 -6.08 15.21 -15.45
C LEU A 134 -5.39 14.43 -14.32
N VAL A 135 -5.33 13.10 -14.41
CA VAL A 135 -4.59 12.27 -13.46
C VAL A 135 -3.10 12.65 -13.51
N ALA A 136 -2.50 12.77 -14.69
CA ALA A 136 -1.09 13.15 -14.84
C ALA A 136 -0.78 14.49 -14.15
N LEU A 137 -1.64 15.50 -14.31
CA LEU A 137 -1.52 16.79 -13.62
C LEU A 137 -1.64 16.66 -12.09
N SER A 138 -2.44 15.72 -11.60
CA SER A 138 -2.62 15.48 -10.16
C SER A 138 -1.43 14.77 -9.51
N LEU A 139 -0.52 14.16 -10.30
CA LEU A 139 0.62 13.39 -9.78
C LEU A 139 1.61 14.23 -9.00
N LEU A 140 1.91 15.45 -9.45
CA LEU A 140 2.88 16.31 -8.78
C LEU A 140 2.42 16.69 -7.36
N PRO A 141 1.22 17.25 -7.14
CA PRO A 141 0.74 17.54 -5.79
C PRO A 141 0.57 16.25 -4.95
N TYR A 142 0.13 15.14 -5.54
CA TYR A 142 0.04 13.85 -4.84
C TYR A 142 1.40 13.40 -4.30
N MET A 143 2.41 13.37 -5.16
CA MET A 143 3.76 12.94 -4.82
C MET A 143 4.36 13.78 -3.67
N LEU A 144 4.27 15.11 -3.78
CA LEU A 144 4.78 16.01 -2.74
C LEU A 144 4.06 15.77 -1.40
N SER A 145 2.75 15.64 -1.42
CA SER A 145 1.95 15.33 -0.22
C SER A 145 2.37 14.00 0.41
N GLN A 146 2.58 12.95 -0.41
CA GLN A 146 2.98 11.64 0.10
C GLN A 146 4.40 11.61 0.66
N CYS A 147 5.36 12.37 0.09
CA CYS A 147 6.69 12.53 0.67
C CYS A 147 6.60 13.15 2.07
N ILE A 148 5.79 14.20 2.24
CA ILE A 148 5.62 14.87 3.54
C ILE A 148 4.89 13.93 4.52
N ALA A 149 3.77 13.36 4.11
CA ALA A 149 2.97 12.45 4.93
C ALA A 149 3.79 11.26 5.45
N ASN A 150 4.57 10.63 4.56
CA ASN A 150 5.39 9.48 4.91
C ASN A 150 6.54 9.85 5.85
N SER A 151 7.15 11.03 5.65
CA SER A 151 8.19 11.55 6.53
C SER A 151 7.67 11.85 7.94
N LEU A 152 6.47 12.45 8.05
CA LEU A 152 5.79 12.68 9.33
C LEU A 152 5.48 11.36 10.04
N ARG A 153 4.96 10.37 9.31
CA ARG A 153 4.71 9.02 9.88
C ARG A 153 6.00 8.36 10.38
N SER A 154 7.10 8.52 9.64
CA SER A 154 8.41 7.93 9.99
C SER A 154 8.98 8.43 11.31
N ILE A 155 8.60 9.63 11.75
CA ILE A 155 8.96 10.19 13.07
C ILE A 155 7.84 10.05 14.12
N GLY A 156 6.80 9.24 13.82
CA GLY A 156 5.70 8.94 14.75
C GLY A 156 4.56 9.96 14.77
N GLN A 157 4.58 11.00 13.91
CA GLN A 157 3.51 12.00 13.83
C GLN A 157 2.32 11.51 12.96
N VAL A 158 1.75 10.36 13.33
CA VAL A 158 0.69 9.70 12.55
C VAL A 158 -0.66 10.42 12.62
N ARG A 159 -0.95 11.08 13.76
CA ARG A 159 -2.23 11.78 13.96
C ARG A 159 -2.41 12.96 13.00
N THR A 160 -1.34 13.68 12.71
CA THR A 160 -1.35 14.80 11.77
C THR A 160 -1.78 14.35 10.37
N SER A 161 -1.17 13.27 9.87
CA SER A 161 -1.55 12.70 8.58
C SER A 161 -2.98 12.16 8.57
N LEU A 162 -3.47 11.61 9.68
CA LEU A 162 -4.86 11.16 9.80
C LEU A 162 -5.85 12.32 9.65
N ILE A 163 -5.62 13.43 10.38
CA ILE A 163 -6.50 14.61 10.35
C ILE A 163 -6.55 15.20 8.94
N ILE A 164 -5.38 15.36 8.29
CA ILE A 164 -5.32 15.87 6.91
C ILE A 164 -6.08 14.96 5.97
N ASN A 165 -5.86 13.65 6.01
CA ASN A 165 -6.56 12.71 5.15
C ASN A 165 -8.07 12.75 5.36
N PHE A 166 -8.54 12.92 6.58
CA PHE A 166 -9.95 13.07 6.88
C PHE A 166 -10.54 14.30 6.19
N VAL A 167 -9.89 15.46 6.31
CA VAL A 167 -10.30 16.69 5.62
C VAL A 167 -10.31 16.52 4.11
N VAL A 168 -9.27 15.91 3.55
CA VAL A 168 -9.13 15.70 2.10
C VAL A 168 -10.21 14.76 1.55
N VAL A 169 -10.58 13.71 2.29
CA VAL A 169 -11.64 12.78 1.88
C VAL A 169 -12.99 13.50 1.82
N PHE A 170 -13.34 14.29 2.85
CA PHE A 170 -14.54 15.10 2.82
C PHE A 170 -14.54 16.10 1.67
N ALA A 171 -13.43 16.82 1.48
CA ALA A 171 -13.27 17.75 0.36
C ALA A 171 -13.47 17.02 -0.99
N LYS A 172 -12.86 15.85 -1.18
CA LYS A 172 -12.97 15.09 -2.43
C LYS A 172 -14.40 14.61 -2.71
N ILE A 173 -15.10 14.08 -1.68
CA ILE A 173 -16.51 13.68 -1.83
C ILE A 173 -17.38 14.87 -2.23
N SER A 174 -17.19 16.02 -1.58
CA SER A 174 -17.91 17.25 -1.89
C SER A 174 -17.60 17.75 -3.30
N LEU A 175 -16.33 17.76 -3.70
CA LEU A 175 -15.90 18.15 -5.05
C LEU A 175 -16.43 17.18 -6.11
N ASN A 176 -16.41 15.87 -5.85
CA ASN A 176 -17.02 14.87 -6.72
C ASN A 176 -18.51 15.14 -6.92
N TYR A 177 -19.25 15.42 -5.84
CA TYR A 177 -20.67 15.73 -5.95
C TYR A 177 -20.91 16.98 -6.80
N VAL A 178 -20.17 18.06 -6.56
CA VAL A 178 -20.31 19.33 -7.27
C VAL A 178 -19.94 19.21 -8.77
N PHE A 179 -18.86 18.55 -9.09
CA PHE A 179 -18.37 18.49 -10.49
C PHE A 179 -19.00 17.36 -11.30
N LEU A 180 -19.33 16.22 -10.67
CA LEU A 180 -19.95 15.11 -11.38
C LEU A 180 -21.46 15.31 -11.58
N TYR A 181 -22.16 15.90 -10.58
CA TYR A 181 -23.61 15.95 -10.60
C TYR A 181 -24.15 17.38 -10.66
N PHE A 182 -24.18 18.09 -9.58
CA PHE A 182 -24.81 19.39 -9.50
C PHE A 182 -23.90 20.42 -8.77
N PRO A 183 -23.75 21.65 -9.31
CA PRO A 183 -24.45 22.22 -10.48
C PRO A 183 -23.77 21.96 -11.84
N PHE A 184 -22.52 21.44 -11.87
CA PHE A 184 -21.71 21.50 -13.09
C PHE A 184 -21.89 20.34 -14.07
N ASN A 185 -22.20 19.12 -13.60
CA ASN A 185 -22.40 17.92 -14.41
C ASN A 185 -21.35 17.70 -15.51
N LEU A 186 -20.07 17.80 -15.15
CA LEU A 186 -18.92 17.75 -16.08
C LEU A 186 -18.48 16.33 -16.46
N GLY A 187 -19.16 15.27 -15.97
CA GLY A 187 -18.80 13.90 -16.28
C GLY A 187 -17.34 13.57 -15.94
N ILE A 188 -16.59 12.99 -16.90
CA ILE A 188 -15.22 12.53 -16.67
C ILE A 188 -14.24 13.66 -16.37
N VAL A 189 -14.47 14.83 -16.93
CA VAL A 189 -13.68 16.04 -16.60
C VAL A 189 -13.91 16.41 -15.14
N GLY A 190 -15.16 16.31 -14.65
CA GLY A 190 -15.53 16.56 -13.27
C GLY A 190 -14.82 15.60 -12.29
N ALA A 191 -14.71 14.32 -12.63
CA ALA A 191 -13.96 13.33 -11.84
C ALA A 191 -12.47 13.69 -11.76
N GLY A 192 -11.86 14.09 -12.87
CA GLY A 192 -10.46 14.51 -12.92
C GLY A 192 -10.19 15.83 -12.19
N LEU A 193 -11.07 16.82 -12.33
CA LEU A 193 -10.95 18.10 -11.61
C LEU A 193 -11.08 17.93 -10.10
N SER A 194 -12.03 17.12 -9.63
CA SER A 194 -12.17 16.82 -8.21
C SER A 194 -10.92 16.12 -7.65
N LEU A 195 -10.27 15.25 -8.45
CA LEU A 195 -9.02 14.62 -8.08
C LEU A 195 -7.89 15.66 -7.95
N ILE A 196 -7.69 16.52 -8.95
CA ILE A 196 -6.65 17.56 -8.92
C ILE A 196 -6.84 18.48 -7.72
N LEU A 197 -8.06 19.01 -7.53
CA LEU A 197 -8.33 19.96 -6.46
C LEU A 197 -8.17 19.32 -5.08
N SER A 198 -8.62 18.08 -4.89
CA SER A 198 -8.41 17.37 -3.61
C SER A 198 -6.93 17.15 -3.31
N ARG A 199 -6.08 16.86 -4.32
CA ARG A 199 -4.63 16.73 -4.16
C ARG A 199 -3.95 18.07 -3.90
N LEU A 200 -4.44 19.16 -4.49
CA LEU A 200 -3.96 20.51 -4.18
C LEU A 200 -4.32 20.91 -2.76
N ILE A 201 -5.55 20.63 -2.30
CA ILE A 201 -5.95 20.86 -0.91
C ILE A 201 -5.04 20.08 0.05
N GLU A 202 -4.79 18.80 -0.24
CA GLU A 202 -3.88 17.94 0.54
C GLU A 202 -2.50 18.60 0.66
N LEU A 203 -1.92 19.01 -0.47
CA LEU A 203 -0.61 19.64 -0.51
C LEU A 203 -0.60 20.98 0.26
N CYS A 204 -1.60 21.82 0.06
CA CYS A 204 -1.71 23.10 0.79
C CYS A 204 -1.75 22.91 2.30
N LEU A 205 -2.49 21.92 2.79
CA LEU A 205 -2.55 21.61 4.22
C LEU A 205 -1.19 21.15 4.76
N TYR A 206 -0.47 20.30 4.02
CA TYR A 206 0.89 19.90 4.41
C TYR A 206 1.89 21.06 4.35
N LEU A 207 1.84 21.89 3.32
CA LEU A 207 2.70 23.08 3.20
C LEU A 207 2.43 24.10 4.31
N PHE A 208 1.17 24.27 4.72
CA PHE A 208 0.82 25.10 5.86
C PHE A 208 1.48 24.62 7.15
N LEU A 209 1.49 23.30 7.40
CA LEU A 209 2.21 22.72 8.54
C LEU A 209 3.73 22.94 8.44
N MET A 210 4.31 22.83 7.24
CA MET A 210 5.74 23.03 7.01
C MET A 210 6.18 24.51 7.12
N LYS A 211 5.25 25.45 7.05
CA LYS A 211 5.53 26.87 7.24
C LYS A 211 5.94 27.18 8.69
N SER A 212 5.51 26.39 9.66
CA SER A 212 5.88 26.57 11.07
C SER A 212 7.36 26.30 11.26
N SER A 213 8.09 27.26 11.83
CA SER A 213 9.53 27.15 12.13
C SER A 213 9.86 26.04 13.13
N SER A 214 8.89 25.60 13.92
CA SER A 214 9.03 24.48 14.87
C SER A 214 8.92 23.10 14.21
N SER A 215 8.50 23.03 12.96
CA SER A 215 8.43 21.77 12.22
C SER A 215 9.83 21.27 11.85
N LEU A 216 10.11 19.98 12.11
CA LEU A 216 11.34 19.33 11.66
C LEU A 216 11.51 19.39 10.14
N PHE A 217 10.40 19.36 9.40
CA PHE A 217 10.34 19.43 7.94
C PHE A 217 10.00 20.86 7.43
N ALA A 218 10.47 21.91 8.15
CA ALA A 218 10.22 23.28 7.73
C ALA A 218 10.81 23.58 6.34
N ILE A 219 10.14 24.46 5.58
CA ILE A 219 10.52 24.80 4.20
C ILE A 219 11.92 25.43 4.14
N LYS A 220 12.26 26.34 5.08
CA LYS A 220 13.55 27.04 5.04
C LYS A 220 14.77 26.11 5.16
N PRO A 221 14.85 25.16 6.13
CA PRO A 221 15.93 24.17 6.18
C PRO A 221 15.94 23.26 4.94
N LEU A 222 14.78 22.86 4.41
CA LEU A 222 14.68 22.03 3.22
C LEU A 222 15.33 22.66 2.00
N LEU A 223 15.07 23.94 1.73
CA LEU A 223 15.64 24.64 0.58
C LEU A 223 17.17 24.80 0.69
N LYS A 224 17.71 24.92 1.92
CA LYS A 224 19.15 25.06 2.18
C LYS A 224 19.89 23.73 2.22
N ALA A 225 19.19 22.62 2.40
CA ALA A 225 19.80 21.30 2.52
C ALA A 225 20.57 20.92 1.24
N LYS A 226 21.81 20.46 1.45
CA LYS A 226 22.64 19.88 0.38
C LYS A 226 22.93 18.43 0.77
N TYR A 227 22.86 17.52 -0.17
CA TYR A 227 23.16 16.11 0.02
C TYR A 227 24.20 15.66 -1.03
N ASP A 228 24.96 14.63 -0.70
CA ASP A 228 25.92 14.04 -1.61
C ASP A 228 25.28 12.91 -2.45
N PHE A 229 25.92 12.58 -3.57
CA PHE A 229 25.49 11.52 -4.46
C PHE A 229 25.58 10.13 -3.80
N GLN A 230 26.49 9.94 -2.82
CA GLN A 230 26.61 8.66 -2.12
C GLN A 230 25.36 8.35 -1.29
N MET A 231 24.76 9.36 -0.66
CA MET A 231 23.50 9.21 0.07
C MET A 231 22.36 8.83 -0.86
N VAL A 232 22.25 9.47 -2.03
CA VAL A 232 21.28 9.10 -3.06
C VAL A 232 21.49 7.64 -3.49
N LYS A 233 22.73 7.25 -3.81
CA LYS A 233 23.06 5.87 -4.21
C LYS A 233 22.66 4.85 -3.15
N LYS A 234 22.92 5.12 -1.88
CA LYS A 234 22.51 4.23 -0.75
C LYS A 234 20.99 4.07 -0.69
N ILE A 235 20.23 5.16 -0.85
CA ILE A 235 18.75 5.12 -0.83
C ILE A 235 18.23 4.38 -2.05
N MET A 236 18.76 4.67 -3.25
CA MET A 236 18.36 4.01 -4.51
C MET A 236 18.64 2.51 -4.48
N ALA A 237 19.76 2.07 -3.91
CA ALA A 237 20.08 0.64 -3.72
C ALA A 237 19.06 -0.08 -2.82
N LYS A 238 18.39 0.64 -1.90
CA LYS A 238 17.32 0.09 -1.07
C LYS A 238 15.94 0.22 -1.72
N MET A 239 15.73 1.29 -2.49
CA MET A 239 14.48 1.53 -3.22
C MET A 239 14.22 0.50 -4.31
N LEU A 240 15.24 0.17 -5.11
CA LEU A 240 15.06 -0.66 -6.31
C LEU A 240 14.44 -2.05 -6.01
N PRO A 241 14.96 -2.84 -5.04
CA PRO A 241 14.33 -4.13 -4.72
C PRO A 241 12.91 -3.99 -4.17
N LEU A 242 12.62 -2.91 -3.41
CA LEU A 242 11.27 -2.66 -2.89
C LEU A 242 10.30 -2.29 -4.02
N GLY A 243 10.69 -1.37 -4.90
CA GLY A 243 9.86 -0.96 -6.04
C GLY A 243 9.56 -2.12 -6.98
N LEU A 244 10.58 -2.95 -7.26
CA LEU A 244 10.40 -4.17 -8.05
C LEU A 244 9.48 -5.18 -7.35
N ASN A 245 9.61 -5.33 -6.02
CA ASN A 245 8.71 -6.20 -5.27
C ASN A 245 7.25 -5.75 -5.38
N GLU A 246 6.96 -4.47 -5.16
CA GLU A 246 5.60 -3.93 -5.26
C GLU A 246 5.01 -4.10 -6.68
N LEU A 247 5.82 -3.86 -7.71
CA LEU A 247 5.40 -4.05 -9.10
C LEU A 247 5.10 -5.51 -9.40
N LEU A 248 6.04 -6.42 -9.09
CA LEU A 248 5.87 -7.85 -9.33
C LEU A 248 4.69 -8.42 -8.54
N TYR A 249 4.52 -8.01 -7.29
CA TYR A 249 3.42 -8.44 -6.45
C TYR A 249 2.05 -8.15 -7.08
N GLY A 250 1.88 -6.93 -7.62
CA GLY A 250 0.64 -6.56 -8.32
C GLY A 250 0.38 -7.41 -9.58
N ILE A 251 1.43 -7.70 -10.37
CA ILE A 251 1.35 -8.56 -11.55
C ILE A 251 0.97 -9.99 -11.14
N ILE A 252 1.63 -10.52 -10.12
CA ILE A 252 1.40 -11.89 -9.64
C ILE A 252 -0.03 -12.07 -9.12
N LEU A 253 -0.55 -11.13 -8.34
CA LEU A 253 -1.95 -11.19 -7.89
C LEU A 253 -2.93 -11.22 -9.08
N SER A 254 -2.62 -10.48 -10.14
CA SER A 254 -3.42 -10.52 -11.37
C SER A 254 -3.34 -11.87 -12.07
N LEU A 255 -2.15 -12.47 -12.16
CA LEU A 255 -1.95 -13.81 -12.72
C LEU A 255 -2.71 -14.89 -11.93
N LEU A 256 -2.63 -14.84 -10.60
CA LEU A 256 -3.37 -15.78 -9.73
C LEU A 256 -4.89 -15.64 -9.94
N TYR A 257 -5.40 -14.41 -10.04
CA TYR A 257 -6.81 -14.16 -10.30
C TYR A 257 -7.25 -14.69 -11.65
N VAL A 258 -6.47 -14.47 -12.73
CA VAL A 258 -6.75 -14.98 -14.08
C VAL A 258 -6.83 -16.51 -14.11
N GLN A 259 -5.93 -17.20 -13.37
CA GLN A 259 -5.97 -18.65 -13.29
C GLN A 259 -7.24 -19.18 -12.60
N TYR A 260 -7.76 -18.49 -11.57
CA TYR A 260 -9.06 -18.81 -10.98
C TYR A 260 -10.23 -18.63 -11.97
N GLY A 261 -10.06 -17.79 -12.99
CA GLY A 261 -11.01 -17.63 -14.10
C GLY A 261 -11.25 -18.90 -14.92
N SER A 262 -10.41 -19.94 -14.78
CA SER A 262 -10.60 -21.25 -15.43
C SER A 262 -11.70 -22.09 -14.78
N TYR A 263 -12.17 -21.71 -13.60
CA TYR A 263 -13.37 -22.31 -12.99
C TYR A 263 -14.65 -21.73 -13.62
N ASN A 264 -15.81 -22.31 -13.30
CA ASN A 264 -17.07 -21.80 -13.80
C ASN A 264 -17.39 -20.38 -13.25
N SER A 265 -18.27 -19.68 -13.92
CA SER A 265 -18.63 -18.29 -13.60
C SER A 265 -19.18 -18.10 -12.17
N GLU A 266 -19.94 -19.06 -11.66
CA GLU A 266 -20.48 -19.02 -10.29
C GLU A 266 -19.37 -19.11 -9.24
N THR A 267 -18.41 -20.01 -9.46
CA THR A 267 -17.24 -20.16 -8.59
C THR A 267 -16.38 -18.90 -8.59
N LEU A 268 -16.14 -18.31 -9.79
CA LEU A 268 -15.37 -17.07 -9.89
C LEU A 268 -16.09 -15.89 -9.24
N ALA A 269 -17.42 -15.82 -9.36
CA ALA A 269 -18.24 -14.81 -8.69
C ALA A 269 -18.11 -14.93 -7.16
N GLY A 270 -18.25 -16.15 -6.62
CA GLY A 270 -18.05 -16.40 -5.19
C GLY A 270 -16.63 -16.03 -4.70
N TYR A 271 -15.59 -16.35 -5.48
CA TYR A 271 -14.21 -15.94 -5.18
C TYR A 271 -14.05 -14.42 -5.16
N SER A 272 -14.65 -13.72 -6.14
CA SER A 272 -14.60 -12.25 -6.23
C SER A 272 -15.28 -11.57 -5.04
N ILE A 273 -16.42 -12.08 -4.59
CA ILE A 273 -17.12 -11.62 -3.37
C ILE A 273 -16.20 -11.79 -2.16
N ALA A 274 -15.61 -12.97 -2.00
CA ALA A 274 -14.70 -13.26 -0.90
C ALA A 274 -13.47 -12.33 -0.89
N LEU A 275 -12.86 -12.09 -2.05
CA LEU A 275 -11.72 -11.17 -2.17
C LEU A 275 -12.07 -9.73 -1.80
N THR A 276 -13.23 -9.23 -2.24
CA THR A 276 -13.66 -7.87 -1.92
C THR A 276 -13.76 -7.66 -0.41
N TYR A 277 -14.30 -8.64 0.30
CA TYR A 277 -14.37 -8.58 1.76
C TYR A 277 -12.99 -8.74 2.43
N TYR A 278 -12.17 -9.66 1.93
CA TYR A 278 -10.81 -9.86 2.43
C TYR A 278 -9.94 -8.60 2.34
N GLU A 279 -10.08 -7.81 1.26
CA GLU A 279 -9.33 -6.55 1.09
C GLU A 279 -9.56 -5.55 2.24
N LEU A 280 -10.74 -5.55 2.86
CA LEU A 280 -11.01 -4.70 4.04
C LEU A 280 -10.14 -5.10 5.24
N PHE A 281 -9.88 -6.39 5.41
CA PHE A 281 -9.02 -6.89 6.50
C PHE A 281 -7.53 -6.78 6.16
N ARG A 282 -7.18 -6.88 4.89
CA ARG A 282 -5.78 -6.77 4.42
C ARG A 282 -5.12 -5.44 4.77
N VAL A 283 -5.90 -4.37 4.89
CA VAL A 283 -5.47 -3.04 5.38
C VAL A 283 -4.71 -3.14 6.71
N LEU A 284 -5.09 -4.08 7.55
CA LEU A 284 -4.50 -4.23 8.88
C LEU A 284 -3.06 -4.73 8.84
N PHE A 285 -2.69 -5.53 7.82
CA PHE A 285 -1.32 -6.00 7.64
C PHE A 285 -0.34 -4.85 7.51
N GLY A 286 -0.61 -3.93 6.59
CA GLY A 286 0.20 -2.72 6.40
C GLY A 286 0.25 -1.86 7.65
N SER A 287 -0.89 -1.70 8.33
CA SER A 287 -1.00 -0.87 9.53
C SER A 287 -0.17 -1.41 10.71
N ILE A 288 -0.19 -2.72 10.96
CA ILE A 288 0.61 -3.36 12.01
C ILE A 288 2.10 -3.23 11.66
N GLY A 289 2.47 -3.47 10.41
CA GLY A 289 3.84 -3.37 9.95
C GLY A 289 4.39 -1.94 10.04
N MET A 290 3.61 -0.93 9.64
CA MET A 290 3.99 0.48 9.80
C MET A 290 4.15 0.85 11.28
N THR A 291 3.25 0.39 12.13
CA THR A 291 3.33 0.59 13.58
C THR A 291 4.61 -0.01 14.14
N MET A 292 4.96 -1.23 13.75
CA MET A 292 6.20 -1.89 14.16
C MET A 292 7.42 -1.08 13.74
N ASN A 293 7.45 -0.56 12.50
CA ASN A 293 8.58 0.25 12.01
C ASN A 293 8.79 1.49 12.86
N ILE A 294 7.74 2.18 13.31
CA ILE A 294 7.84 3.38 14.16
C ILE A 294 8.55 3.07 15.49
N PHE A 295 8.39 1.86 16.02
CA PHE A 295 9.05 1.47 17.27
C PHE A 295 10.44 0.85 17.07
N VAL A 296 10.64 0.09 15.99
CA VAL A 296 11.87 -0.69 15.77
C VAL A 296 12.97 0.15 15.13
N LEU A 297 12.64 0.94 14.10
CA LEU A 297 13.64 1.69 13.32
C LEU A 297 14.47 2.69 14.15
N PRO A 298 13.91 3.47 15.08
CA PRO A 298 14.71 4.36 15.92
C PRO A 298 15.72 3.60 16.78
N SER A 299 15.37 2.40 17.27
CA SER A 299 16.30 1.56 18.04
C SER A 299 17.45 1.05 17.19
N LEU A 300 17.18 0.66 15.93
CA LEU A 300 18.25 0.31 14.97
C LEU A 300 19.16 1.50 14.68
N GLY A 301 18.57 2.71 14.57
CA GLY A 301 19.32 3.95 14.40
C GLY A 301 20.30 4.20 15.54
N ARG A 302 19.89 4.00 16.79
CA ARG A 302 20.75 4.12 17.99
C ARG A 302 21.70 2.96 18.21
N LYS A 303 21.69 1.94 17.35
CA LYS A 303 22.44 0.67 17.51
C LYS A 303 22.01 -0.15 18.74
N GLU A 304 20.82 0.08 19.27
CA GLU A 304 20.20 -0.64 20.38
C GLU A 304 19.54 -1.92 19.89
N PHE A 305 20.32 -2.89 19.44
CA PHE A 305 19.80 -4.08 18.76
C PHE A 305 18.93 -4.96 19.66
N ASP A 306 19.21 -5.04 20.95
CA ASP A 306 18.40 -5.83 21.88
C ASP A 306 17.05 -5.15 22.16
N ASN A 307 17.02 -3.84 22.29
CA ASN A 307 15.77 -3.08 22.36
C ASN A 307 14.95 -3.23 21.07
N ALA A 308 15.60 -3.22 19.90
CA ALA A 308 14.94 -3.46 18.62
C ALA A 308 14.28 -4.84 18.56
N LYS A 309 14.97 -5.91 19.04
CA LYS A 309 14.40 -7.27 19.14
C LYS A 309 13.20 -7.33 20.08
N LEU A 310 13.31 -6.73 21.25
CA LEU A 310 12.22 -6.72 22.23
C LEU A 310 10.98 -6.01 21.70
N ARG A 311 11.18 -4.85 21.07
CA ARG A 311 10.11 -4.06 20.44
C ARG A 311 9.47 -4.81 19.30
N ALA A 312 10.26 -5.43 18.42
CA ALA A 312 9.78 -6.27 17.34
C ALA A 312 8.94 -7.43 17.86
N ASN A 313 9.45 -8.20 18.83
CA ASN A 313 8.73 -9.34 19.42
C ASN A 313 7.39 -8.92 20.04
N LYS A 314 7.33 -7.74 20.66
CA LYS A 314 6.08 -7.23 21.22
C LYS A 314 5.08 -6.87 20.13
N CYS A 315 5.52 -6.22 19.06
CA CYS A 315 4.68 -5.93 17.89
C CYS A 315 4.22 -7.22 17.20
N PHE A 316 5.07 -8.26 17.11
CA PHE A 316 4.67 -9.58 16.59
C PHE A 316 3.53 -10.19 17.41
N ARG A 317 3.68 -10.25 18.75
CA ARG A 317 2.62 -10.78 19.64
C ARG A 317 1.32 -10.00 19.51
N PHE A 318 1.41 -8.67 19.48
CA PHE A 318 0.24 -7.80 19.26
C PHE A 318 -0.42 -8.06 17.91
N GLY A 319 0.37 -8.12 16.83
CA GLY A 319 -0.12 -8.38 15.47
C GLY A 319 -0.81 -9.73 15.33
N ILE A 320 -0.22 -10.80 15.90
CA ILE A 320 -0.83 -12.12 15.89
C ILE A 320 -2.14 -12.14 16.71
N MET A 321 -2.17 -11.49 17.88
CA MET A 321 -3.39 -11.40 18.68
C MET A 321 -4.51 -10.70 17.91
N VAL A 322 -4.22 -9.55 17.29
CA VAL A 322 -5.18 -8.82 16.46
C VAL A 322 -5.65 -9.68 15.29
N SER A 323 -4.73 -10.37 14.62
CA SER A 323 -5.07 -11.21 13.47
C SER A 323 -5.96 -12.41 13.83
N LEU A 324 -5.75 -13.01 14.99
CA LEU A 324 -6.63 -14.09 15.49
C LEU A 324 -8.04 -13.60 15.77
N ILE A 325 -8.18 -12.43 16.42
CA ILE A 325 -9.50 -11.81 16.66
C ILE A 325 -10.21 -11.55 15.33
N LEU A 326 -9.49 -10.98 14.36
CA LEU A 326 -10.06 -10.65 13.05
C LEU A 326 -10.36 -11.90 12.21
N ALA A 327 -9.55 -12.95 12.32
CA ALA A 327 -9.83 -14.24 11.70
C ALA A 327 -11.16 -14.82 12.21
N ILE A 328 -11.39 -14.76 13.53
CA ILE A 328 -12.66 -15.19 14.14
C ILE A 328 -13.83 -14.33 13.64
N VAL A 329 -13.66 -13.00 13.62
CA VAL A 329 -14.68 -12.07 13.11
C VAL A 329 -15.01 -12.38 11.64
N MET A 330 -13.98 -12.55 10.80
CA MET A 330 -14.15 -12.88 9.36
C MET A 330 -14.84 -14.23 9.19
N TYR A 331 -14.47 -15.24 9.98
CA TYR A 331 -15.05 -16.56 9.92
C TYR A 331 -16.55 -16.55 10.30
N ILE A 332 -16.90 -15.87 11.40
CA ILE A 332 -18.29 -15.79 11.87
C ILE A 332 -19.15 -14.95 10.93
N SER A 333 -18.64 -13.81 10.48
CA SER A 333 -19.38 -12.88 9.61
C SER A 333 -19.44 -13.34 8.15
N SER A 334 -18.72 -14.40 7.77
CA SER A 334 -18.61 -14.85 6.37
C SER A 334 -19.96 -15.04 5.68
N TYR A 335 -20.91 -15.71 6.32
CA TYR A 335 -22.25 -15.94 5.77
C TYR A 335 -23.06 -14.64 5.65
N SER A 336 -23.11 -13.85 6.73
CA SER A 336 -23.89 -12.60 6.74
C SER A 336 -23.39 -11.59 5.70
N ILE A 337 -22.07 -11.56 5.45
CA ILE A 337 -21.50 -10.65 4.47
C ILE A 337 -21.74 -11.11 3.04
N THR A 338 -21.57 -12.40 2.77
CA THR A 338 -21.83 -12.91 1.42
C THR A 338 -23.31 -12.82 1.05
N SER A 339 -24.23 -12.95 2.01
CA SER A 339 -25.68 -12.81 1.77
C SER A 339 -26.15 -11.40 1.42
N ILE A 340 -25.30 -10.36 1.62
CA ILE A 340 -25.61 -8.98 1.19
C ILE A 340 -25.49 -8.82 -0.34
N TYR A 341 -24.69 -9.70 -0.99
CA TYR A 341 -24.50 -9.62 -2.43
C TYR A 341 -25.62 -10.29 -3.19
N SER A 342 -25.97 -9.70 -4.34
CA SER A 342 -26.89 -10.27 -5.30
C SER A 342 -26.15 -11.32 -6.13
N GLY A 343 -26.42 -12.61 -5.89
CA GLY A 343 -25.78 -13.72 -6.58
C GLY A 343 -26.61 -14.99 -6.52
N THR A 344 -26.20 -16.03 -7.27
CA THR A 344 -26.82 -17.37 -7.17
C THR A 344 -26.47 -18.00 -5.81
N ALA A 345 -27.35 -18.88 -5.32
CA ALA A 345 -27.10 -19.60 -4.06
C ALA A 345 -25.71 -20.30 -4.07
N ALA A 346 -25.33 -20.87 -5.23
CA ALA A 346 -24.04 -21.52 -5.42
C ALA A 346 -22.84 -20.56 -5.30
N SER A 347 -22.95 -19.34 -5.88
CA SER A 347 -21.88 -18.34 -5.75
C SER A 347 -21.74 -17.79 -4.34
N LEU A 348 -22.85 -17.57 -3.63
CA LEU A 348 -22.83 -17.09 -2.24
C LEU A 348 -22.28 -18.15 -1.29
N GLU A 349 -22.65 -19.42 -1.47
CA GLU A 349 -22.09 -20.52 -0.71
C GLU A 349 -20.58 -20.68 -0.95
N THR A 350 -20.17 -20.61 -2.22
CA THR A 350 -18.74 -20.66 -2.60
C THR A 350 -17.98 -19.51 -1.96
N GLY A 351 -18.49 -18.29 -2.00
CA GLY A 351 -17.90 -17.13 -1.37
C GLY A 351 -17.74 -17.29 0.14
N THR A 352 -18.77 -17.82 0.80
CA THR A 352 -18.75 -18.10 2.24
C THR A 352 -17.66 -19.12 2.61
N ARG A 353 -17.56 -20.23 1.87
CA ARG A 353 -16.55 -21.27 2.12
C ARG A 353 -15.14 -20.74 1.87
N ILE A 354 -14.94 -19.97 0.81
CA ILE A 354 -13.65 -19.33 0.50
C ILE A 354 -13.24 -18.36 1.62
N LEU A 355 -14.15 -17.51 2.09
CA LEU A 355 -13.88 -16.60 3.21
C LEU A 355 -13.47 -17.32 4.48
N ARG A 356 -14.10 -18.47 4.79
CA ARG A 356 -13.72 -19.29 5.95
C ARG A 356 -12.32 -19.87 5.81
N ILE A 357 -11.92 -20.31 4.61
CA ILE A 357 -10.56 -20.80 4.35
C ILE A 357 -9.55 -19.64 4.52
N ILE A 358 -9.83 -18.48 3.93
CA ILE A 358 -8.98 -17.30 4.07
C ILE A 358 -8.87 -16.88 5.54
N ALA A 359 -9.97 -16.88 6.28
CA ALA A 359 -9.98 -16.55 7.71
C ALA A 359 -9.06 -17.46 8.53
N LEU A 360 -9.04 -18.77 8.26
CA LEU A 360 -8.14 -19.73 8.92
C LEU A 360 -6.66 -19.45 8.57
N MET A 361 -6.37 -19.00 7.36
CA MET A 361 -5.00 -18.68 6.91
C MET A 361 -4.56 -17.26 7.29
N PHE A 362 -5.49 -16.39 7.69
CA PHE A 362 -5.25 -14.99 8.00
C PHE A 362 -4.13 -14.72 9.02
N PRO A 363 -3.97 -15.49 10.12
CA PRO A 363 -2.84 -15.29 11.02
C PRO A 363 -1.49 -15.54 10.38
N PHE A 364 -1.38 -16.47 9.42
CA PHE A 364 -0.12 -16.80 8.74
C PHE A 364 0.23 -15.72 7.70
N THR A 365 -0.75 -15.19 6.99
CA THR A 365 -0.55 -14.06 6.07
C THR A 365 -0.17 -12.79 6.83
N THR A 366 -0.74 -12.56 8.03
CA THR A 366 -0.31 -11.48 8.93
C THR A 366 1.12 -11.66 9.39
N LEU A 367 1.49 -12.87 9.81
CA LEU A 367 2.85 -13.19 10.25
C LEU A 367 3.86 -12.94 9.13
N HIS A 368 3.56 -13.38 7.90
CA HIS A 368 4.39 -13.10 6.73
C HIS A 368 4.54 -11.58 6.50
N SER A 369 3.47 -10.81 6.60
CA SER A 369 3.53 -9.35 6.48
C SER A 369 4.42 -8.70 7.54
N LEU A 370 4.37 -9.17 8.79
CA LEU A 370 5.27 -8.70 9.83
C LEU A 370 6.74 -9.01 9.50
N PHE A 371 7.04 -10.17 8.95
CA PHE A 371 8.40 -10.50 8.48
C PHE A 371 8.85 -9.59 7.34
N TYR A 372 7.97 -9.27 6.40
CA TYR A 372 8.24 -8.29 5.36
C TYR A 372 8.71 -6.95 5.95
N PHE A 373 7.98 -6.41 6.94
CA PHE A 373 8.33 -5.13 7.56
C PHE A 373 9.60 -5.20 8.40
N ILE A 374 9.92 -6.33 9.02
CA ILE A 374 11.19 -6.53 9.75
C ILE A 374 12.38 -6.52 8.79
N PHE A 375 12.32 -7.23 7.68
CA PHE A 375 13.39 -7.20 6.67
C PHE A 375 13.60 -5.79 6.12
N ARG A 376 12.52 -5.09 5.85
CA ARG A 376 12.54 -3.71 5.41
C ARG A 376 13.21 -2.78 6.44
N SER A 377 12.97 -2.97 7.74
CA SER A 377 13.59 -2.20 8.82
C SER A 377 15.10 -2.29 8.82
N GLY A 378 15.65 -3.46 8.54
CA GLY A 378 17.09 -3.70 8.43
C GLY A 378 17.68 -3.39 7.05
N GLY A 379 16.86 -2.94 6.10
CA GLY A 379 17.28 -2.71 4.73
C GLY A 379 17.64 -3.98 3.95
N ASP A 380 17.18 -5.17 4.40
CA ASP A 380 17.35 -6.43 3.68
C ASP A 380 16.24 -6.62 2.62
N ASN A 381 16.14 -5.61 1.76
CA ASN A 381 15.07 -5.51 0.76
C ASN A 381 15.20 -6.56 -0.35
N PHE A 382 16.41 -7.08 -0.57
CA PHE A 382 16.62 -8.18 -1.50
C PHE A 382 15.97 -9.49 -1.01
N SER A 383 16.00 -9.73 0.30
CA SER A 383 15.29 -10.87 0.89
C SER A 383 13.78 -10.75 0.75
N ILE A 384 13.25 -9.53 0.82
CA ILE A 384 11.83 -9.26 0.55
C ILE A 384 11.51 -9.69 -0.88
N LEU A 385 12.26 -9.20 -1.86
CA LEU A 385 12.04 -9.53 -3.26
C LEU A 385 12.06 -11.05 -3.51
N ILE A 386 13.02 -11.77 -2.91
CA ILE A 386 13.13 -13.22 -3.06
C ILE A 386 12.00 -13.97 -2.37
N VAL A 387 11.76 -13.68 -1.08
CA VAL A 387 10.82 -14.47 -0.25
C VAL A 387 9.37 -14.10 -0.56
N ASP A 388 9.13 -12.89 -1.04
CA ASP A 388 7.77 -12.46 -1.37
C ASP A 388 7.47 -12.64 -2.86
N SER A 389 7.94 -11.76 -3.73
CA SER A 389 7.53 -11.77 -5.15
C SER A 389 8.12 -12.91 -5.96
N LEU A 390 9.44 -13.16 -5.88
CA LEU A 390 10.06 -14.23 -6.68
C LEU A 390 9.58 -15.63 -6.23
N PHE A 391 9.38 -15.83 -4.93
CA PHE A 391 8.78 -17.08 -4.43
C PHE A 391 7.37 -17.27 -4.98
N MET A 392 6.54 -16.21 -4.98
CA MET A 392 5.19 -16.31 -5.55
C MET A 392 5.23 -16.61 -7.05
N LEU A 393 6.08 -15.89 -7.80
CA LEU A 393 6.16 -16.06 -9.25
C LEU A 393 6.67 -17.46 -9.64
N CYS A 394 7.72 -17.94 -8.98
CA CYS A 394 8.40 -19.18 -9.37
C CYS A 394 7.82 -20.43 -8.71
N ILE A 395 7.07 -20.29 -7.61
CA ILE A 395 6.55 -21.43 -6.86
C ILE A 395 5.03 -21.37 -6.77
N THR A 396 4.45 -20.28 -6.25
CA THR A 396 3.01 -20.22 -5.98
C THR A 396 2.19 -20.22 -7.28
N VAL A 397 2.56 -19.41 -8.28
CA VAL A 397 1.87 -19.33 -9.58
C VAL A 397 1.92 -20.67 -10.34
N PRO A 398 3.09 -21.35 -10.48
CA PRO A 398 3.15 -22.68 -11.07
C PRO A 398 2.35 -23.74 -10.29
N ILE A 399 2.41 -23.74 -8.95
CA ILE A 399 1.65 -24.68 -8.14
C ILE A 399 0.13 -24.49 -8.37
N GLN A 400 -0.35 -23.24 -8.40
CA GLN A 400 -1.76 -22.97 -8.68
C GLN A 400 -2.14 -23.49 -10.09
N TYR A 401 -1.29 -23.26 -11.09
CA TYR A 401 -1.50 -23.76 -12.45
C TYR A 401 -1.59 -25.31 -12.46
N LEU A 402 -0.68 -26.00 -11.79
CA LEU A 402 -0.72 -27.46 -11.67
C LEU A 402 -2.00 -27.96 -10.97
N CYS A 403 -2.41 -27.32 -9.87
CA CYS A 403 -3.64 -27.68 -9.16
C CYS A 403 -4.87 -27.58 -10.07
N ILE A 404 -4.98 -26.50 -10.86
CA ILE A 404 -6.15 -26.23 -11.70
C ILE A 404 -6.13 -27.10 -12.97
N HIS A 405 -5.03 -27.09 -13.72
CA HIS A 405 -4.99 -27.64 -15.07
C HIS A 405 -4.51 -29.09 -15.15
N VAL A 406 -3.60 -29.51 -14.29
CA VAL A 406 -3.04 -30.87 -14.28
C VAL A 406 -3.81 -31.77 -13.32
N PHE A 407 -3.92 -31.38 -12.05
CA PHE A 407 -4.60 -32.17 -11.03
C PHE A 407 -6.11 -31.97 -10.99
N LYS A 408 -6.64 -30.97 -11.72
CA LYS A 408 -8.08 -30.64 -11.82
C LYS A 408 -8.76 -30.55 -10.43
N MET A 409 -8.05 -29.96 -9.49
CA MET A 409 -8.54 -29.76 -8.13
C MET A 409 -9.71 -28.77 -8.12
N ASN A 410 -10.63 -28.92 -7.15
CA ASN A 410 -11.65 -27.92 -6.94
C ASN A 410 -11.07 -26.64 -6.33
N ILE A 411 -11.82 -25.51 -6.38
CA ILE A 411 -11.35 -24.22 -5.95
C ILE A 411 -10.90 -24.19 -4.48
N TYR A 412 -11.56 -24.95 -3.61
CA TYR A 412 -11.27 -24.95 -2.18
C TYR A 412 -9.92 -25.60 -1.88
N THR A 413 -9.65 -26.77 -2.46
CA THR A 413 -8.36 -27.45 -2.32
C THR A 413 -7.24 -26.67 -2.97
N THR A 414 -7.47 -26.06 -4.13
CA THR A 414 -6.50 -25.17 -4.80
C THR A 414 -6.19 -23.97 -3.90
N LEU A 415 -7.22 -23.32 -3.34
CA LEU A 415 -7.03 -22.17 -2.46
C LEU A 415 -6.24 -22.55 -1.18
N VAL A 416 -6.59 -23.66 -0.52
CA VAL A 416 -5.84 -24.15 0.65
C VAL A 416 -4.37 -24.40 0.29
N THR A 417 -4.10 -25.01 -0.86
CA THR A 417 -2.73 -25.26 -1.32
C THR A 417 -1.96 -23.95 -1.56
N VAL A 418 -2.58 -22.99 -2.25
CA VAL A 418 -1.97 -21.68 -2.54
C VAL A 418 -1.73 -20.89 -1.26
N GLU A 419 -2.72 -20.80 -0.37
CA GLU A 419 -2.58 -20.08 0.89
C GLU A 419 -1.57 -20.76 1.84
N SER A 420 -1.45 -22.09 1.80
CA SER A 420 -0.44 -22.82 2.60
C SER A 420 0.99 -22.46 2.22
N MET A 421 1.24 -21.89 1.03
CA MET A 421 2.56 -21.36 0.65
C MET A 421 3.03 -20.22 1.57
N TYR A 422 2.11 -19.52 2.24
CA TYR A 422 2.50 -18.56 3.29
C TYR A 422 3.20 -19.21 4.48
N LEU A 423 2.89 -20.47 4.81
CA LEU A 423 3.61 -21.23 5.85
C LEU A 423 5.07 -21.45 5.45
N VAL A 424 5.31 -21.81 4.17
CA VAL A 424 6.67 -22.00 3.64
C VAL A 424 7.44 -20.68 3.66
N LYS A 425 6.80 -19.57 3.23
CA LYS A 425 7.40 -18.22 3.29
C LYS A 425 7.74 -17.85 4.74
N CYS A 426 6.84 -18.09 5.69
CA CYS A 426 7.08 -17.83 7.10
C CYS A 426 8.26 -18.65 7.63
N TYR A 427 8.38 -19.92 7.26
CA TYR A 427 9.48 -20.77 7.66
C TYR A 427 10.84 -20.23 7.17
N ILE A 428 10.93 -19.86 5.89
CA ILE A 428 12.12 -19.24 5.29
C ILE A 428 12.45 -17.91 6.01
N ALA A 429 11.44 -17.10 6.27
CA ALA A 429 11.60 -15.81 6.95
C ALA A 429 12.11 -15.98 8.39
N ILE A 430 11.62 -16.97 9.14
CA ILE A 430 12.07 -17.28 10.50
C ILE A 430 13.56 -17.64 10.52
N ILE A 431 14.02 -18.48 9.58
CA ILE A 431 15.44 -18.85 9.47
C ILE A 431 16.31 -17.60 9.27
N ARG A 432 15.90 -16.69 8.39
CA ARG A 432 16.64 -15.44 8.13
C ARG A 432 16.62 -14.47 9.31
N ILE A 433 15.49 -14.35 9.99
CA ILE A 433 15.36 -13.50 11.18
C ILE A 433 16.28 -14.01 12.31
N LYS A 434 16.31 -15.33 12.54
CA LYS A 434 17.20 -15.93 13.55
C LYS A 434 18.69 -15.66 13.25
N LYS A 435 19.07 -15.54 11.96
CA LYS A 435 20.43 -15.15 11.57
C LYS A 435 20.74 -13.66 11.85
N GLY A 436 19.79 -12.86 12.31
CA GLY A 436 19.99 -11.45 12.65
C GLY A 436 20.26 -10.52 11.47
N VAL A 437 19.97 -10.94 10.22
CA VAL A 437 20.29 -10.18 8.99
C VAL A 437 19.60 -8.80 8.96
N TRP A 438 18.47 -8.67 9.65
CA TRP A 438 17.70 -7.44 9.73
C TRP A 438 18.21 -6.44 10.79
N LEU A 439 19.11 -6.86 11.68
CA LEU A 439 19.68 -6.02 12.74
C LEU A 439 20.80 -5.16 12.18
N LYS A 440 20.46 -4.20 11.33
CA LYS A 440 21.44 -3.30 10.69
C LYS A 440 21.10 -1.84 10.94
N ASN A 441 22.15 -1.10 11.23
CA ASN A 441 22.12 0.35 11.20
C ASN A 441 22.50 0.80 9.78
N LEU A 442 21.61 1.51 9.10
CA LEU A 442 21.84 1.99 7.71
C LEU A 442 22.44 3.41 7.68
N THR A 443 22.51 4.06 8.84
CA THR A 443 22.88 5.46 8.97
C THR A 443 24.32 5.65 9.47
N GLY A 444 25.13 4.58 9.51
CA GLY A 444 26.56 4.64 9.89
C GLY A 444 26.82 4.39 11.35
#